data_590535422fff1f16684de46511b30307
#
_entry.id   590535422fff1f16684de46511b30307
#
_cell.length_a   1.000
_cell.length_b   1.000
_cell.length_c   1.000
_cell.angle_alpha   90.00
_cell.angle_beta   90.00
_cell.angle_gamma   90.00
#
_symmetry.space_group_name_H-M   'P 1'
#
loop_
_entity.id
_entity.type
_entity.pdbx_description
1 polymer ?
#
loop_
_entity_poly.entity_id
_entity_poly.type
_entity_poly.pdbx_seq_one_letter_code
_entity_poly.pdbx_strand_id
1 'polypeptide(L)'
;HHCADPACLAGCPAEAYEKDALTGAVIHLDDACIGCGYCTMTCPYEVPSFSDRLGIVRKCDLCHGRLTAGEAPACVQACPTEAIRIQVVDIDAAGTSWGLAAGPDPALTRPTTTYTTTRPPVDRPSAADLRPQPGHGHPALAGLLVLSQWAVGAAAAGRPALALTLALAASLASVAHLGRPLLAWRAVLGWRHSWLSREVLALSAFTPLAAAAALTADRLPLRVAAGATGAAVVGCSAAIYAVTGRRWWRLPRLLALFGSTAAVAALAVAGLPLAVVAAAALAKLAVEGGVIRHRSTARGERARTARLLLGPLSAQVGRRLALLAIGLAVLAAVPAAGIALLIGGDLIERGLLFRAASPDKMP
;
A
#
# COMPACT_ATOMS: atom_id res chain seq x y z
N HIS A 1 -4.50 -4.73 -20.04
CA HIS A 1 -3.78 -3.62 -20.71
C HIS A 1 -2.41 -4.01 -21.23
N HIS A 2 -1.80 -5.06 -20.70
CA HIS A 2 -0.48 -5.56 -21.12
C HIS A 2 0.55 -4.44 -21.36
N CYS A 3 0.72 -3.58 -20.35
CA CYS A 3 1.50 -2.35 -20.38
C CYS A 3 2.95 -2.57 -20.87
N ALA A 4 3.56 -1.54 -21.48
CA ALA A 4 4.99 -1.53 -21.78
C ALA A 4 5.80 -1.63 -20.49
N ASP A 5 5.41 -0.87 -19.45
CA ASP A 5 6.03 -0.85 -18.13
C ASP A 5 5.02 -1.36 -17.07
N PRO A 6 4.82 -2.69 -16.95
CA PRO A 6 3.74 -3.24 -16.13
C PRO A 6 4.02 -3.12 -14.63
N ALA A 7 3.30 -2.23 -13.93
CA ALA A 7 3.44 -2.03 -12.48
C ALA A 7 3.13 -3.30 -11.66
N CYS A 8 2.26 -4.19 -12.16
CA CYS A 8 1.98 -5.47 -11.52
C CYS A 8 3.21 -6.40 -11.51
N LEU A 9 4.02 -6.41 -12.57
CA LEU A 9 5.27 -7.15 -12.65
C LEU A 9 6.35 -6.48 -11.80
N ALA A 10 6.56 -5.17 -11.99
CA ALA A 10 7.57 -4.41 -11.25
C ALA A 10 7.33 -4.42 -9.73
N GLY A 11 6.07 -4.49 -9.29
CA GLY A 11 5.72 -4.57 -7.87
C GLY A 11 5.83 -5.97 -7.27
N CYS A 12 5.83 -7.04 -8.08
CA CYS A 12 5.69 -8.40 -7.56
C CYS A 12 6.92 -8.85 -6.76
N PRO A 13 6.76 -9.17 -5.44
CA PRO A 13 7.89 -9.61 -4.62
C PRO A 13 8.30 -11.06 -4.88
N ALA A 14 7.38 -11.88 -5.43
CA ALA A 14 7.56 -13.32 -5.60
C ALA A 14 7.90 -13.72 -7.06
N GLU A 15 8.13 -12.71 -7.93
CA GLU A 15 8.38 -12.93 -9.37
C GLU A 15 7.30 -13.79 -10.04
N ALA A 16 6.03 -13.53 -9.67
CA ALA A 16 4.88 -14.26 -10.20
C ALA A 16 4.31 -13.64 -11.48
N TYR A 17 5.09 -12.86 -12.20
CA TYR A 17 4.73 -12.30 -13.51
C TYR A 17 5.91 -12.40 -14.47
N GLU A 18 5.59 -12.68 -15.72
CA GLU A 18 6.52 -12.57 -16.82
C GLU A 18 5.90 -11.74 -17.95
N LYS A 19 6.75 -11.19 -18.83
CA LYS A 19 6.33 -10.49 -20.03
C LYS A 19 6.88 -11.24 -21.22
N ASP A 20 5.99 -11.78 -22.05
CA ASP A 20 6.37 -12.46 -23.27
C ASP A 20 6.97 -11.49 -24.29
N ALA A 21 8.14 -11.81 -24.81
CA ALA A 21 8.89 -10.93 -25.70
C ALA A 21 8.26 -10.81 -27.11
N LEU A 22 7.53 -11.83 -27.56
CA LEU A 22 6.93 -11.85 -28.90
C LEU A 22 5.57 -11.14 -28.92
N THR A 23 4.70 -11.49 -27.99
CA THR A 23 3.32 -10.97 -27.95
C THR A 23 3.17 -9.74 -27.08
N GLY A 24 4.16 -9.40 -26.24
CA GLY A 24 4.06 -8.36 -25.22
C GLY A 24 3.07 -8.69 -24.08
N ALA A 25 2.51 -9.90 -24.07
CA ALA A 25 1.58 -10.32 -23.04
C ALA A 25 2.25 -10.35 -21.67
N VAL A 26 1.62 -9.74 -20.68
CA VAL A 26 2.03 -9.87 -19.28
C VAL A 26 1.25 -11.03 -18.68
N ILE A 27 1.93 -12.11 -18.34
CA ILE A 27 1.38 -13.38 -17.89
C ILE A 27 1.55 -13.50 -16.37
N HIS A 28 0.54 -14.00 -15.69
CA HIS A 28 0.61 -14.32 -14.26
C HIS A 28 0.93 -15.80 -14.07
N LEU A 29 1.90 -16.08 -13.21
CA LEU A 29 2.37 -17.42 -12.86
C LEU A 29 1.71 -17.85 -11.55
N ASP A 30 0.63 -18.62 -11.65
CA ASP A 30 -0.19 -19.03 -10.51
C ASP A 30 0.63 -19.76 -9.42
N ASP A 31 1.59 -20.62 -9.81
CA ASP A 31 2.41 -21.39 -8.87
C ASP A 31 3.45 -20.58 -8.13
N ALA A 32 3.85 -19.44 -8.69
CA ALA A 32 4.79 -18.52 -8.07
C ALA A 32 4.09 -17.52 -7.12
N CYS A 33 2.77 -17.34 -7.26
CA CYS A 33 2.03 -16.33 -6.54
C CYS A 33 1.86 -16.69 -5.05
N ILE A 34 2.25 -15.77 -4.16
CA ILE A 34 2.07 -15.90 -2.70
C ILE A 34 0.75 -15.32 -2.19
N GLY A 35 -0.04 -14.70 -3.06
CA GLY A 35 -1.33 -14.12 -2.69
C GLY A 35 -1.24 -12.86 -1.82
N CYS A 36 -0.17 -12.06 -1.91
CA CYS A 36 -0.02 -10.83 -1.12
C CYS A 36 -0.94 -9.68 -1.57
N GLY A 37 -1.56 -9.79 -2.76
CA GLY A 37 -2.45 -8.76 -3.29
C GLY A 37 -1.80 -7.43 -3.69
N TYR A 38 -0.49 -7.27 -3.57
CA TYR A 38 0.17 -5.97 -3.83
C TYR A 38 -0.04 -5.48 -5.27
N CYS A 39 -0.05 -6.37 -6.25
CA CYS A 39 -0.29 -6.02 -7.65
C CYS A 39 -1.69 -5.44 -7.90
N THR A 40 -2.68 -5.72 -7.05
CA THR A 40 -4.01 -5.08 -7.14
C THR A 40 -3.97 -3.61 -6.76
N MET A 41 -3.01 -3.21 -5.90
CA MET A 41 -2.81 -1.83 -5.49
C MET A 41 -1.89 -1.06 -6.43
N THR A 42 -0.89 -1.73 -7.04
CA THR A 42 0.07 -1.09 -7.95
C THR A 42 -0.51 -0.86 -9.34
N CYS A 43 -1.50 -1.65 -9.76
CA CYS A 43 -2.15 -1.46 -11.05
C CYS A 43 -3.12 -0.26 -10.99
N PRO A 44 -2.88 0.81 -11.76
CA PRO A 44 -3.79 1.95 -11.75
C PRO A 44 -5.14 1.65 -12.41
N TYR A 45 -5.24 0.53 -13.16
CA TYR A 45 -6.42 0.12 -13.93
C TYR A 45 -7.26 -0.96 -13.22
N GLU A 46 -6.89 -1.37 -12.00
CA GLU A 46 -7.56 -2.42 -11.22
C GLU A 46 -7.74 -3.77 -11.97
N VAL A 47 -6.80 -4.09 -12.89
CA VAL A 47 -6.89 -5.32 -13.70
C VAL A 47 -6.60 -6.60 -12.91
N PRO A 48 -5.55 -6.68 -12.06
CA PRO A 48 -5.34 -7.85 -11.21
C PRO A 48 -6.45 -7.96 -10.16
N SER A 49 -7.06 -9.13 -10.02
CA SER A 49 -8.13 -9.39 -9.07
C SER A 49 -7.77 -10.57 -8.17
N PHE A 50 -8.00 -10.44 -6.86
CA PHE A 50 -7.74 -11.49 -5.89
C PHE A 50 -8.88 -12.52 -5.90
N SER A 51 -8.52 -13.81 -5.89
CA SER A 51 -9.43 -14.92 -5.80
C SER A 51 -9.33 -15.57 -4.42
N ASP A 52 -10.32 -15.34 -3.56
CA ASP A 52 -10.36 -15.94 -2.21
C ASP A 52 -10.33 -17.48 -2.28
N ARG A 53 -10.99 -18.08 -3.28
CA ARG A 53 -11.03 -19.52 -3.47
C ARG A 53 -9.65 -20.14 -3.75
N LEU A 54 -8.79 -19.44 -4.49
CA LEU A 54 -7.47 -19.93 -4.89
C LEU A 54 -6.33 -19.39 -4.02
N GLY A 55 -6.59 -18.32 -3.24
CA GLY A 55 -5.58 -17.63 -2.45
C GLY A 55 -4.52 -16.92 -3.31
N ILE A 56 -4.83 -16.58 -4.56
CA ILE A 56 -3.92 -15.90 -5.49
C ILE A 56 -4.60 -14.76 -6.22
N VAL A 57 -3.80 -13.92 -6.83
CA VAL A 57 -4.29 -12.92 -7.79
C VAL A 57 -4.35 -13.54 -9.19
N ARG A 58 -5.31 -13.11 -9.99
CA ARG A 58 -5.42 -13.43 -11.41
C ARG A 58 -5.69 -12.20 -12.25
N LYS A 59 -5.32 -12.26 -13.52
CA LYS A 59 -5.63 -11.25 -14.53
C LYS A 59 -5.73 -11.88 -15.92
N CYS A 60 -6.23 -11.13 -16.89
CA CYS A 60 -6.20 -11.48 -18.30
C CYS A 60 -4.74 -11.74 -18.74
N ASP A 61 -4.51 -12.84 -19.43
CA ASP A 61 -3.24 -13.27 -20.05
C ASP A 61 -3.16 -12.98 -21.55
N LEU A 62 -4.12 -12.24 -22.10
CA LEU A 62 -4.31 -11.98 -23.53
C LEU A 62 -4.60 -13.26 -24.34
N CYS A 63 -5.10 -14.30 -23.68
CA CYS A 63 -5.23 -15.65 -24.26
C CYS A 63 -3.93 -16.11 -24.91
N HIS A 64 -2.79 -16.00 -24.19
CA HIS A 64 -1.44 -16.24 -24.68
C HIS A 64 -1.30 -17.54 -25.46
N GLY A 65 -1.89 -18.67 -24.97
CA GLY A 65 -1.87 -19.94 -25.69
C GLY A 65 -2.57 -19.90 -27.05
N ARG A 66 -3.58 -19.04 -27.24
CA ARG A 66 -4.23 -18.86 -28.55
C ARG A 66 -3.37 -17.98 -29.47
N LEU A 67 -2.79 -16.91 -28.94
CA LEU A 67 -1.90 -16.03 -29.72
C LEU A 67 -0.69 -16.79 -30.26
N THR A 68 -0.09 -17.65 -29.46
CA THR A 68 1.04 -18.50 -29.91
C THR A 68 0.64 -19.53 -30.94
N ALA A 69 -0.64 -19.93 -30.96
CA ALA A 69 -1.21 -20.79 -32.03
C ALA A 69 -1.68 -20.01 -33.27
N GLY A 70 -1.46 -18.68 -33.31
CA GLY A 70 -1.91 -17.84 -34.42
C GLY A 70 -3.40 -17.47 -34.38
N GLU A 71 -4.07 -17.71 -33.25
CA GLU A 71 -5.49 -17.40 -33.08
C GLU A 71 -5.69 -16.09 -32.32
N ALA A 72 -6.76 -15.36 -32.64
CA ALA A 72 -7.13 -14.17 -31.88
C ALA A 72 -7.64 -14.53 -30.47
N PRO A 73 -7.51 -13.61 -29.48
CA PRO A 73 -8.10 -13.79 -28.15
C PRO A 73 -9.60 -14.09 -28.21
N ALA A 74 -10.10 -14.93 -27.28
CA ALA A 74 -11.48 -15.36 -27.28
C ALA A 74 -12.50 -14.20 -27.22
N CYS A 75 -12.21 -13.14 -26.46
CA CYS A 75 -13.06 -11.95 -26.37
C CYS A 75 -13.13 -11.16 -27.69
N VAL A 76 -12.04 -11.18 -28.47
CA VAL A 76 -12.02 -10.54 -29.79
C VAL A 76 -12.87 -11.33 -30.79
N GLN A 77 -12.68 -12.65 -30.82
CA GLN A 77 -13.45 -13.53 -31.72
C GLN A 77 -14.96 -13.53 -31.39
N ALA A 78 -15.30 -13.43 -30.10
CA ALA A 78 -16.69 -13.47 -29.65
C ALA A 78 -17.40 -12.11 -29.77
N CYS A 79 -16.72 -11.02 -30.13
CA CYS A 79 -17.32 -9.69 -30.19
C CYS A 79 -18.14 -9.49 -31.47
N PRO A 80 -19.48 -9.47 -31.42
CA PRO A 80 -20.32 -9.42 -32.63
C PRO A 80 -20.27 -8.07 -33.34
N THR A 81 -19.85 -7.01 -32.64
CA THR A 81 -19.76 -5.65 -33.16
C THR A 81 -18.34 -5.21 -33.45
N GLU A 82 -17.37 -6.11 -33.28
CA GLU A 82 -15.93 -5.82 -33.39
C GLU A 82 -15.48 -4.62 -32.52
N ALA A 83 -16.17 -4.37 -31.41
CA ALA A 83 -15.81 -3.32 -30.47
C ALA A 83 -14.47 -3.61 -29.76
N ILE A 84 -14.07 -4.87 -29.71
CA ILE A 84 -12.77 -5.31 -29.20
C ILE A 84 -11.96 -5.86 -30.36
N ARG A 85 -10.76 -5.29 -30.57
CA ARG A 85 -9.85 -5.69 -31.64
C ARG A 85 -8.46 -5.93 -31.08
N ILE A 86 -7.70 -6.82 -31.70
CA ILE A 86 -6.28 -6.98 -31.44
C ILE A 86 -5.49 -6.48 -32.67
N GLN A 87 -4.38 -5.81 -32.37
CA GLN A 87 -3.49 -5.31 -33.41
C GLN A 87 -2.05 -5.26 -32.90
N VAL A 88 -1.10 -5.22 -33.80
CA VAL A 88 0.29 -4.93 -33.46
C VAL A 88 0.39 -3.44 -33.11
N VAL A 89 1.08 -3.13 -32.01
CA VAL A 89 1.27 -1.76 -31.53
C VAL A 89 2.75 -1.42 -31.51
N ASP A 90 3.07 -0.17 -31.81
CA ASP A 90 4.40 0.37 -31.56
C ASP A 90 4.58 0.58 -30.04
N ILE A 91 5.53 -0.15 -29.48
CA ILE A 91 5.78 -0.11 -28.02
C ILE A 91 6.34 1.25 -27.57
N ASP A 92 7.05 1.95 -28.44
CA ASP A 92 7.62 3.26 -28.11
C ASP A 92 6.56 4.35 -28.09
N ALA A 93 5.50 4.18 -28.88
CA ALA A 93 4.33 5.04 -28.86
C ALA A 93 3.30 4.69 -27.76
N ALA A 94 3.48 3.56 -27.08
CA ALA A 94 2.54 3.12 -26.04
C ALA A 94 2.45 4.13 -24.89
N GLY A 95 1.21 4.44 -24.46
CA GLY A 95 0.95 5.37 -23.36
C GLY A 95 1.01 6.86 -23.72
N THR A 96 1.29 7.23 -24.96
CA THR A 96 1.24 8.65 -25.39
C THR A 96 -0.18 9.16 -25.47
N SER A 97 -1.12 8.33 -25.89
CA SER A 97 -2.55 8.61 -25.87
C SER A 97 -3.32 7.29 -25.82
N TRP A 98 -4.26 7.17 -24.90
CA TRP A 98 -5.11 5.98 -24.82
C TRP A 98 -6.60 6.27 -25.05
N GLY A 99 -6.93 7.49 -25.50
CA GLY A 99 -8.26 7.85 -25.96
C GLY A 99 -9.31 8.06 -24.87
N LEU A 100 -8.94 8.04 -23.58
CA LEU A 100 -9.85 8.28 -22.47
C LEU A 100 -9.67 9.69 -21.91
N ALA A 101 -10.75 10.45 -21.81
CA ALA A 101 -10.73 11.78 -21.19
C ALA A 101 -10.62 11.74 -19.66
N ALA A 102 -11.01 10.63 -19.04
CA ALA A 102 -10.92 10.40 -17.60
C ALA A 102 -10.28 9.03 -17.34
N GLY A 103 -9.46 8.93 -16.30
CA GLY A 103 -8.78 7.70 -15.92
C GLY A 103 -7.39 7.99 -15.38
N PRO A 104 -6.65 6.93 -14.99
CA PRO A 104 -5.27 7.05 -14.56
C PRO A 104 -4.37 7.59 -15.67
N ASP A 105 -3.30 8.30 -15.28
CA ASP A 105 -2.30 8.80 -16.23
C ASP A 105 -1.63 7.65 -16.97
N PRO A 106 -1.74 7.57 -18.31
CA PRO A 106 -1.13 6.48 -19.09
C PRO A 106 0.40 6.46 -19.00
N ALA A 107 1.04 7.58 -18.68
CA ALA A 107 2.50 7.64 -18.49
C ALA A 107 2.99 6.78 -17.31
N LEU A 108 2.12 6.40 -16.38
CA LEU A 108 2.49 5.57 -15.21
C LEU A 108 2.96 4.15 -15.60
N THR A 109 2.37 3.56 -16.64
CA THR A 109 2.66 2.16 -17.02
C THR A 109 2.72 1.94 -18.52
N ARG A 110 2.47 2.97 -19.32
CA ARG A 110 2.41 2.91 -20.79
C ARG A 110 1.55 1.75 -21.30
N PRO A 111 0.19 1.82 -21.11
CA PRO A 111 -0.71 0.75 -21.54
C PRO A 111 -0.69 0.62 -23.08
N THR A 112 -0.71 -0.62 -23.56
CA THR A 112 -0.80 -0.90 -25.01
C THR A 112 -2.26 -0.96 -25.52
N THR A 113 -3.24 -0.77 -24.63
CA THR A 113 -4.65 -0.67 -24.98
C THR A 113 -5.01 0.77 -25.31
N THR A 114 -5.64 0.97 -26.47
CA THR A 114 -6.18 2.27 -26.90
C THR A 114 -7.71 2.19 -26.94
N TYR A 115 -8.36 3.23 -26.46
CA TYR A 115 -9.82 3.37 -26.53
C TYR A 115 -10.18 4.39 -27.61
N THR A 116 -11.12 4.02 -28.47
CA THR A 116 -11.66 4.91 -29.50
C THR A 116 -13.14 5.14 -29.26
N THR A 117 -13.61 6.36 -29.44
CA THR A 117 -15.04 6.70 -29.31
C THR A 117 -15.42 7.74 -30.34
N THR A 118 -16.61 7.57 -30.91
CA THR A 118 -17.24 8.57 -31.77
C THR A 118 -18.06 9.61 -30.97
N ARG A 119 -18.25 9.36 -29.66
CA ARG A 119 -18.98 10.26 -28.79
C ARG A 119 -18.03 11.37 -28.31
N PRO A 120 -18.48 12.65 -28.32
CA PRO A 120 -17.67 13.72 -27.76
C PRO A 120 -17.41 13.47 -26.27
N PRO A 121 -16.23 13.83 -25.75
CA PRO A 121 -15.93 13.71 -24.33
C PRO A 121 -16.95 14.56 -23.55
N VAL A 122 -17.61 13.94 -22.58
CA VAL A 122 -18.58 14.62 -21.73
C VAL A 122 -17.88 14.99 -20.43
N ASP A 123 -17.78 16.28 -20.15
CA ASP A 123 -17.24 16.78 -18.88
C ASP A 123 -18.24 16.57 -17.73
N ARG A 124 -18.44 15.33 -17.33
CA ARG A 124 -19.29 14.93 -16.19
C ARG A 124 -18.46 14.36 -15.07
N PRO A 125 -18.85 14.59 -13.80
CA PRO A 125 -18.22 13.90 -12.68
C PRO A 125 -18.43 12.38 -12.80
N SER A 126 -17.42 11.61 -12.47
CA SER A 126 -17.52 10.14 -12.42
C SER A 126 -18.50 9.72 -11.31
N ALA A 127 -19.05 8.50 -11.40
CA ALA A 127 -19.85 7.94 -10.32
C ALA A 127 -19.09 7.90 -8.99
N ALA A 128 -17.78 7.68 -9.04
CA ALA A 128 -16.90 7.73 -7.87
C ALA A 128 -16.79 9.14 -7.27
N ASP A 129 -16.87 10.20 -8.08
CA ASP A 129 -16.89 11.58 -7.58
C ASP A 129 -18.21 11.93 -6.90
N LEU A 130 -19.33 11.38 -7.39
CA LEU A 130 -20.66 11.65 -6.84
C LEU A 130 -20.93 10.84 -5.57
N ARG A 131 -20.57 9.55 -5.57
CA ARG A 131 -20.81 8.61 -4.46
C ARG A 131 -19.55 7.76 -4.21
N PRO A 132 -18.50 8.35 -3.59
CA PRO A 132 -17.30 7.58 -3.28
C PRO A 132 -17.63 6.47 -2.29
N GLN A 133 -17.13 5.26 -2.58
CA GLN A 133 -17.30 4.09 -1.72
C GLN A 133 -16.00 3.81 -0.95
N PRO A 134 -16.09 3.46 0.35
CA PRO A 134 -14.92 3.03 1.10
C PRO A 134 -14.31 1.76 0.50
N GLY A 135 -12.99 1.74 0.41
CA GLY A 135 -12.24 0.54 0.02
C GLY A 135 -12.11 -0.49 1.14
N HIS A 136 -11.38 -1.56 0.86
CA HIS A 136 -11.03 -2.57 1.86
C HIS A 136 -10.06 -2.02 2.90
N GLY A 137 -10.20 -2.43 4.16
CA GLY A 137 -9.41 -1.91 5.27
C GLY A 137 -8.06 -2.60 5.49
N HIS A 138 -7.83 -3.77 4.89
CA HIS A 138 -6.61 -4.58 5.01
C HIS A 138 -6.05 -4.67 6.44
N PRO A 139 -6.80 -5.25 7.43
CA PRO A 139 -6.45 -5.17 8.84
C PRO A 139 -5.06 -5.76 9.17
N ALA A 140 -4.67 -6.85 8.52
CA ALA A 140 -3.37 -7.45 8.73
C ALA A 140 -2.22 -6.56 8.21
N LEU A 141 -2.40 -5.86 7.08
CA LEU A 141 -1.43 -4.87 6.59
C LEU A 141 -1.38 -3.63 7.50
N ALA A 142 -2.52 -3.17 8.00
CA ALA A 142 -2.56 -2.11 9.00
C ALA A 142 -1.78 -2.51 10.26
N GLY A 143 -1.96 -3.77 10.71
CA GLY A 143 -1.20 -4.36 11.81
C GLY A 143 0.31 -4.38 11.55
N LEU A 144 0.74 -4.90 10.40
CA LEU A 144 2.15 -4.89 9.99
C LEU A 144 2.75 -3.49 10.07
N LEU A 145 2.10 -2.50 9.45
CA LEU A 145 2.60 -1.12 9.38
C LEU A 145 2.70 -0.46 10.74
N VAL A 146 1.67 -0.58 11.57
CA VAL A 146 1.64 0.06 12.89
C VAL A 146 2.64 -0.61 13.83
N LEU A 147 2.61 -1.94 13.92
CA LEU A 147 3.47 -2.68 14.85
C LEU A 147 4.94 -2.56 14.49
N SER A 148 5.30 -2.57 13.20
CA SER A 148 6.69 -2.35 12.76
C SER A 148 7.19 -0.93 13.11
N GLN A 149 6.36 0.09 12.91
CA GLN A 149 6.71 1.48 13.27
C GLN A 149 6.82 1.67 14.78
N TRP A 150 5.94 1.05 15.57
CA TRP A 150 6.04 1.03 17.02
C TRP A 150 7.26 0.24 17.51
N ALA A 151 7.63 -0.85 16.81
CA ALA A 151 8.88 -1.59 17.09
C ALA A 151 10.12 -0.71 16.88
N VAL A 152 10.15 0.04 15.77
CA VAL A 152 11.24 1.00 15.49
C VAL A 152 11.31 2.09 16.55
N GLY A 153 10.17 2.65 16.96
CA GLY A 153 10.09 3.62 18.05
C GLY A 153 10.57 3.07 19.39
N ALA A 154 10.18 1.85 19.74
CA ALA A 154 10.60 1.18 20.96
C ALA A 154 12.12 0.91 20.97
N ALA A 155 12.70 0.52 19.84
CA ALA A 155 14.15 0.37 19.70
C ALA A 155 14.87 1.70 19.90
N ALA A 156 14.38 2.79 19.30
CA ALA A 156 14.92 4.14 19.47
C ALA A 156 14.82 4.63 20.93
N ALA A 157 13.78 4.22 21.66
CA ALA A 157 13.59 4.50 23.10
C ALA A 157 14.46 3.65 24.01
N GLY A 158 15.35 2.77 23.49
CA GLY A 158 16.18 1.87 24.28
C GLY A 158 15.37 0.75 24.98
N ARG A 159 14.28 0.30 24.37
CA ARG A 159 13.45 -0.81 24.87
C ARG A 159 13.46 -2.01 23.89
N PRO A 160 14.62 -2.68 23.76
CA PRO A 160 14.80 -3.71 22.71
C PRO A 160 13.88 -4.93 22.88
N ALA A 161 13.53 -5.32 24.10
CA ALA A 161 12.58 -6.42 24.32
C ALA A 161 11.17 -6.09 23.78
N LEU A 162 10.70 -4.86 24.00
CA LEU A 162 9.42 -4.40 23.43
C LEU A 162 9.54 -4.28 21.90
N ALA A 163 10.66 -3.77 21.38
CA ALA A 163 10.90 -3.69 19.94
C ALA A 163 10.84 -5.08 19.28
N LEU A 164 11.47 -6.09 19.91
CA LEU A 164 11.44 -7.47 19.44
C LEU A 164 10.00 -8.03 19.41
N THR A 165 9.25 -7.89 20.51
CA THR A 165 7.87 -8.42 20.57
C THR A 165 6.97 -7.79 19.53
N LEU A 166 7.07 -6.48 19.30
CA LEU A 166 6.32 -5.76 18.28
C LEU A 166 6.75 -6.14 16.86
N ALA A 167 8.06 -6.33 16.60
CA ALA A 167 8.57 -6.77 15.32
C ALA A 167 8.12 -8.20 14.96
N LEU A 168 8.12 -9.12 15.95
CA LEU A 168 7.58 -10.47 15.76
C LEU A 168 6.07 -10.44 15.46
N ALA A 169 5.31 -9.63 16.17
CA ALA A 169 3.88 -9.46 15.91
C ALA A 169 3.61 -8.83 14.52
N ALA A 170 4.44 -7.87 14.09
CA ALA A 170 4.38 -7.30 12.75
C ALA A 170 4.69 -8.35 11.68
N SER A 171 5.70 -9.19 11.89
CA SER A 171 6.07 -10.28 10.99
C SER A 171 4.95 -11.32 10.87
N LEU A 172 4.30 -11.67 11.99
CA LEU A 172 3.15 -12.56 11.98
C LEU A 172 1.97 -11.97 11.18
N ALA A 173 1.66 -10.68 11.40
CA ALA A 173 0.63 -9.99 10.63
C ALA A 173 0.97 -9.94 9.13
N SER A 174 2.28 -9.79 8.79
CA SER A 174 2.75 -9.85 7.40
C SER A 174 2.50 -11.21 6.74
N VAL A 175 2.70 -12.31 7.44
CA VAL A 175 2.44 -13.65 6.91
C VAL A 175 0.95 -13.97 6.87
N ALA A 176 0.20 -13.52 7.89
CA ALA A 176 -1.23 -13.81 8.04
C ALA A 176 -2.12 -13.21 6.93
N HIS A 177 -1.65 -12.18 6.20
CA HIS A 177 -2.43 -11.62 5.09
C HIS A 177 -2.20 -12.33 3.75
N LEU A 178 -1.24 -13.25 3.67
CA LEU A 178 -0.93 -13.96 2.44
C LEU A 178 -1.99 -15.03 2.14
N GLY A 179 -2.41 -15.13 0.89
CA GLY A 179 -3.27 -16.21 0.45
C GLY A 179 -2.59 -17.57 0.46
N ARG A 180 -1.24 -17.60 0.38
CA ARG A 180 -0.40 -18.81 0.44
C ARG A 180 0.79 -18.59 1.40
N PRO A 181 0.58 -18.64 2.72
CA PRO A 181 1.59 -18.30 3.72
C PRO A 181 2.83 -19.22 3.70
N LEU A 182 2.70 -20.47 3.29
CA LEU A 182 3.84 -21.40 3.16
C LEU A 182 4.84 -20.99 2.07
N LEU A 183 4.43 -20.15 1.14
CA LEU A 183 5.28 -19.60 0.10
C LEU A 183 5.85 -18.20 0.46
N ALA A 184 5.67 -17.74 1.71
CA ALA A 184 6.11 -16.42 2.16
C ALA A 184 7.60 -16.13 1.89
N TRP A 185 8.45 -17.16 1.91
CA TRP A 185 9.88 -17.05 1.61
C TRP A 185 10.16 -16.46 0.22
N ARG A 186 9.25 -16.63 -0.74
CA ARG A 186 9.37 -16.04 -2.08
C ARG A 186 9.27 -14.52 -2.08
N ALA A 187 8.80 -13.91 -1.00
CA ALA A 187 8.67 -12.46 -0.90
C ALA A 187 10.02 -11.71 -0.98
N VAL A 188 11.15 -12.39 -0.88
CA VAL A 188 12.48 -11.77 -1.01
C VAL A 188 13.04 -11.83 -2.44
N LEU A 189 12.47 -12.64 -3.35
CA LEU A 189 13.03 -12.87 -4.68
C LEU A 189 13.09 -11.59 -5.51
N GLY A 190 12.04 -10.76 -5.46
CA GLY A 190 11.93 -9.51 -6.19
C GLY A 190 12.71 -8.33 -5.59
N TRP A 191 13.73 -8.54 -4.76
CA TRP A 191 14.40 -7.46 -4.01
C TRP A 191 15.01 -6.36 -4.88
N ARG A 192 15.34 -6.66 -6.13
CA ARG A 192 15.92 -5.69 -7.07
C ARG A 192 14.91 -4.67 -7.58
N HIS A 193 13.63 -5.03 -7.68
CA HIS A 193 12.59 -4.18 -8.28
C HIS A 193 11.41 -3.90 -7.34
N SER A 194 11.08 -4.79 -6.40
CA SER A 194 9.93 -4.65 -5.50
C SER A 194 10.28 -3.99 -4.16
N TRP A 195 9.60 -2.89 -3.83
CA TRP A 195 9.73 -2.25 -2.53
C TRP A 195 9.23 -3.13 -1.39
N LEU A 196 8.23 -4.00 -1.65
CA LEU A 196 7.73 -4.95 -0.67
C LEU A 196 8.82 -5.98 -0.29
N SER A 197 9.59 -6.49 -1.25
CA SER A 197 10.73 -7.37 -0.95
C SER A 197 11.79 -6.67 -0.09
N ARG A 198 12.07 -5.40 -0.38
CA ARG A 198 13.01 -4.59 0.42
C ARG A 198 12.51 -4.36 1.84
N GLU A 199 11.20 -4.14 2.03
CA GLU A 199 10.59 -4.04 3.37
C GLU A 199 10.75 -5.35 4.14
N VAL A 200 10.46 -6.50 3.50
CA VAL A 200 10.63 -7.83 4.11
C VAL A 200 12.09 -8.03 4.55
N LEU A 201 13.06 -7.72 3.69
CA LEU A 201 14.49 -7.81 4.02
C LEU A 201 14.88 -6.88 5.17
N ALA A 202 14.39 -5.63 5.16
CA ALA A 202 14.69 -4.67 6.22
C ALA A 202 14.12 -5.13 7.57
N LEU A 203 12.87 -5.63 7.60
CA LEU A 203 12.25 -6.15 8.82
C LEU A 203 12.93 -7.44 9.30
N SER A 204 13.35 -8.31 8.37
CA SER A 204 14.11 -9.53 8.67
C SER A 204 15.51 -9.23 9.23
N ALA A 205 16.11 -8.10 8.85
CA ALA A 205 17.37 -7.63 9.44
C ALA A 205 17.16 -6.92 10.79
N PHE A 206 16.10 -6.13 10.92
CA PHE A 206 15.76 -5.40 12.15
C PHE A 206 15.47 -6.35 13.33
N THR A 207 14.67 -7.40 13.08
CA THR A 207 14.21 -8.32 14.14
C THR A 207 15.34 -8.99 14.92
N PRO A 208 16.36 -9.63 14.28
CA PRO A 208 17.49 -10.23 15.00
C PRO A 208 18.39 -9.18 15.69
N LEU A 209 18.50 -7.95 15.16
CA LEU A 209 19.22 -6.87 15.83
C LEU A 209 18.50 -6.44 17.12
N ALA A 210 17.18 -6.35 17.10
CA ALA A 210 16.37 -6.09 18.29
C ALA A 210 16.51 -7.23 19.31
N ALA A 211 16.57 -8.50 18.87
CA ALA A 211 16.81 -9.66 19.72
C ALA A 211 18.21 -9.62 20.35
N ALA A 212 19.24 -9.36 19.54
CA ALA A 212 20.61 -9.23 20.03
C ALA A 212 20.75 -8.11 21.06
N ALA A 213 20.13 -6.94 20.81
CA ALA A 213 20.11 -5.84 21.77
C ALA A 213 19.37 -6.20 23.07
N ALA A 214 18.32 -6.99 23.01
CA ALA A 214 17.58 -7.46 24.18
C ALA A 214 18.39 -8.44 25.04
N LEU A 215 19.24 -9.26 24.41
CA LEU A 215 20.04 -10.28 25.09
C LEU A 215 21.40 -9.78 25.59
N THR A 216 21.99 -8.72 24.99
CA THR A 216 23.37 -8.30 25.23
C THR A 216 23.53 -6.95 25.92
N ALA A 217 22.55 -6.52 26.71
CA ALA A 217 22.54 -5.25 27.46
C ALA A 217 22.69 -3.99 26.57
N ASP A 218 22.03 -3.99 25.39
CA ASP A 218 21.81 -2.81 24.54
C ASP A 218 23.08 -2.00 24.20
N ARG A 219 24.04 -2.65 23.55
CA ARG A 219 25.31 -2.01 23.13
C ARG A 219 25.07 -0.98 22.03
N LEU A 220 25.79 0.15 22.09
CA LEU A 220 25.67 1.25 21.11
C LEU A 220 25.73 0.80 19.63
N PRO A 221 26.63 -0.08 19.18
CA PRO A 221 26.64 -0.55 17.80
C PRO A 221 25.35 -1.25 17.37
N LEU A 222 24.75 -2.05 18.26
CA LEU A 222 23.46 -2.71 17.98
C LEU A 222 22.32 -1.72 17.88
N ARG A 223 22.30 -0.69 18.73
CA ARG A 223 21.28 0.40 18.65
C ARG A 223 21.39 1.16 17.34
N VAL A 224 22.61 1.50 16.91
CA VAL A 224 22.84 2.17 15.62
C VAL A 224 22.38 1.31 14.46
N ALA A 225 22.75 0.01 14.45
CA ALA A 225 22.33 -0.92 13.41
C ALA A 225 20.80 -1.14 13.39
N ALA A 226 20.16 -1.28 14.56
CA ALA A 226 18.70 -1.37 14.67
C ALA A 226 18.03 -0.07 14.23
N GLY A 227 18.60 1.09 14.55
CA GLY A 227 18.10 2.38 14.07
C GLY A 227 18.15 2.51 12.55
N ALA A 228 19.26 2.14 11.92
CA ALA A 228 19.45 2.18 10.47
C ALA A 228 18.48 1.22 9.74
N THR A 229 18.38 -0.03 10.21
CA THR A 229 17.44 -1.01 9.64
C THR A 229 15.98 -0.62 9.90
N GLY A 230 15.69 -0.05 11.07
CA GLY A 230 14.37 0.50 11.38
C GLY A 230 13.97 1.67 10.47
N ALA A 231 14.89 2.60 10.20
CA ALA A 231 14.67 3.66 9.22
C ALA A 231 14.39 3.09 7.81
N ALA A 232 15.11 2.03 7.42
CA ALA A 232 14.86 1.32 6.17
C ALA A 232 13.47 0.66 6.14
N VAL A 233 12.99 0.05 7.24
CA VAL A 233 11.62 -0.48 7.33
C VAL A 233 10.60 0.61 7.06
N VAL A 234 10.69 1.76 7.77
CA VAL A 234 9.75 2.89 7.59
C VAL A 234 9.82 3.45 6.18
N GLY A 235 11.03 3.59 5.62
CA GLY A 235 11.26 4.10 4.26
C GLY A 235 10.67 3.18 3.19
N CYS A 236 10.93 1.87 3.28
CA CYS A 236 10.38 0.88 2.34
C CYS A 236 8.85 0.82 2.45
N SER A 237 8.28 0.80 3.67
CA SER A 237 6.84 0.86 3.88
C SER A 237 6.21 2.07 3.19
N ALA A 238 6.82 3.25 3.29
CA ALA A 238 6.33 4.45 2.60
C ALA A 238 6.44 4.32 1.07
N ALA A 239 7.54 3.77 0.57
CA ALA A 239 7.79 3.60 -0.86
C ALA A 239 6.80 2.61 -1.52
N ILE A 240 6.43 1.52 -0.83
CA ILE A 240 5.43 0.53 -1.28
C ILE A 240 4.14 1.22 -1.77
N TYR A 241 3.63 2.16 -0.98
CA TYR A 241 2.38 2.84 -1.31
C TYR A 241 2.59 4.04 -2.24
N ALA A 242 3.75 4.70 -2.17
CA ALA A 242 4.06 5.85 -3.02
C ALA A 242 4.11 5.49 -4.51
N VAL A 243 4.62 4.30 -4.86
CA VAL A 243 4.71 3.84 -6.26
C VAL A 243 3.38 3.40 -6.86
N THR A 244 2.29 3.38 -6.08
CA THR A 244 0.96 3.02 -6.60
C THR A 244 0.31 4.11 -7.44
N GLY A 245 0.96 5.26 -7.63
CA GLY A 245 0.46 6.40 -8.42
C GLY A 245 -0.69 7.18 -7.79
N ARG A 246 -1.14 6.83 -6.58
CA ARG A 246 -2.23 7.52 -5.89
C ARG A 246 -1.80 8.89 -5.40
N ARG A 247 -2.50 9.94 -5.78
CA ARG A 247 -2.15 11.34 -5.49
C ARG A 247 -2.06 11.66 -3.99
N TRP A 248 -2.79 10.90 -3.17
CA TRP A 248 -2.76 11.08 -1.71
C TRP A 248 -1.63 10.30 -1.04
N TRP A 249 -1.09 9.26 -1.69
CA TRP A 249 0.01 8.43 -1.19
C TRP A 249 1.38 8.87 -1.70
N ARG A 250 1.66 10.17 -1.70
CA ARG A 250 2.97 10.70 -2.08
C ARG A 250 4.03 10.38 -1.04
N LEU A 251 5.23 10.04 -1.49
CA LEU A 251 6.35 9.62 -0.63
C LEU A 251 6.63 10.58 0.53
N PRO A 252 6.75 11.92 0.34
CA PRO A 252 7.04 12.82 1.47
C PRO A 252 5.95 12.79 2.55
N ARG A 253 4.68 12.67 2.14
CA ARG A 253 3.56 12.58 3.09
C ARG A 253 3.57 11.25 3.84
N LEU A 254 3.82 10.14 3.16
CA LEU A 254 3.88 8.81 3.78
C LEU A 254 5.07 8.69 4.72
N LEU A 255 6.23 9.24 4.36
CA LEU A 255 7.39 9.34 5.26
C LEU A 255 7.05 10.17 6.51
N ALA A 256 6.39 11.31 6.35
CA ALA A 256 5.95 12.13 7.48
C ALA A 256 4.94 11.38 8.36
N LEU A 257 3.97 10.66 7.76
CA LEU A 257 2.94 9.91 8.48
C LEU A 257 3.53 8.71 9.23
N PHE A 258 4.34 7.89 8.56
CA PHE A 258 4.92 6.66 9.13
C PHE A 258 6.04 6.99 10.11
N GLY A 259 6.88 7.97 9.77
CA GLY A 259 7.93 8.47 10.65
C GLY A 259 7.38 9.13 11.91
N SER A 260 6.27 9.89 11.83
CA SER A 260 5.64 10.46 13.01
C SER A 260 5.01 9.39 13.91
N THR A 261 4.51 8.27 13.36
CA THR A 261 4.07 7.13 14.19
C THR A 261 5.25 6.56 14.99
N ALA A 262 6.39 6.31 14.34
CA ALA A 262 7.59 5.83 15.02
C ALA A 262 8.13 6.85 16.04
N ALA A 263 8.06 8.15 15.75
CA ALA A 263 8.46 9.21 16.67
C ALA A 263 7.55 9.28 17.91
N VAL A 264 6.22 9.26 17.74
CA VAL A 264 5.27 9.21 18.87
C VAL A 264 5.53 7.97 19.72
N ALA A 265 5.75 6.81 19.09
CA ALA A 265 6.09 5.59 19.79
C ALA A 265 7.38 5.72 20.61
N ALA A 266 8.44 6.27 20.02
CA ALA A 266 9.71 6.49 20.71
C ALA A 266 9.55 7.40 21.94
N LEU A 267 8.86 8.52 21.80
CA LEU A 267 8.65 9.50 22.84
C LEU A 267 7.79 8.93 23.98
N ALA A 268 6.70 8.21 23.64
CA ALA A 268 5.80 7.61 24.62
C ALA A 268 6.49 6.47 25.38
N VAL A 269 7.21 5.59 24.69
CA VAL A 269 7.91 4.43 25.29
C VAL A 269 9.12 4.88 26.12
N ALA A 270 9.79 5.98 25.74
CA ALA A 270 10.87 6.58 26.54
C ALA A 270 10.36 7.28 27.81
N GLY A 271 9.04 7.46 27.97
CA GLY A 271 8.46 8.13 29.13
C GLY A 271 8.73 9.64 29.16
N LEU A 272 8.82 10.28 27.99
CA LEU A 272 9.03 11.72 27.92
C LEU A 272 7.79 12.51 28.42
N PRO A 273 7.95 13.78 28.80
CA PRO A 273 6.84 14.61 29.29
C PRO A 273 5.63 14.57 28.34
N LEU A 274 4.43 14.44 28.90
CA LEU A 274 3.18 14.32 28.16
C LEU A 274 3.01 15.42 27.10
N ALA A 275 3.45 16.64 27.39
CA ALA A 275 3.38 17.77 26.46
C ALA A 275 4.18 17.50 25.18
N VAL A 276 5.34 16.83 25.28
CA VAL A 276 6.17 16.48 24.13
C VAL A 276 5.51 15.41 23.28
N VAL A 277 5.00 14.36 23.94
CA VAL A 277 4.27 13.27 23.23
C VAL A 277 3.00 13.82 22.56
N ALA A 278 2.25 14.68 23.26
CA ALA A 278 1.06 15.31 22.73
C ALA A 278 1.37 16.23 21.53
N ALA A 279 2.43 17.03 21.60
CA ALA A 279 2.86 17.86 20.48
C ALA A 279 3.20 17.03 19.23
N ALA A 280 3.94 15.93 19.38
CA ALA A 280 4.24 15.01 18.29
C ALA A 280 2.97 14.36 17.72
N ALA A 281 2.04 13.96 18.58
CA ALA A 281 0.77 13.37 18.18
C ALA A 281 -0.12 14.39 17.43
N LEU A 282 -0.14 15.64 17.84
CA LEU A 282 -0.85 16.73 17.16
C LEU A 282 -0.22 17.04 15.78
N ALA A 283 1.11 17.04 15.68
CA ALA A 283 1.81 17.18 14.40
C ALA A 283 1.45 16.03 13.45
N LYS A 284 1.38 14.78 13.95
CA LYS A 284 0.89 13.63 13.18
C LYS A 284 -0.54 13.84 12.71
N LEU A 285 -1.46 14.28 13.59
CA LEU A 285 -2.84 14.59 13.21
C LEU A 285 -2.94 15.65 12.10
N ALA A 286 -2.06 16.64 12.09
CA ALA A 286 -2.02 17.64 11.02
C ALA A 286 -1.68 16.99 9.65
N VAL A 287 -0.77 16.01 9.62
CA VAL A 287 -0.45 15.22 8.42
C VAL A 287 -1.65 14.35 8.01
N GLU A 288 -2.30 13.68 8.97
CA GLU A 288 -3.51 12.86 8.73
C GLU A 288 -4.64 13.71 8.13
N GLY A 289 -4.96 14.83 8.79
CA GLY A 289 -6.08 15.70 8.47
C GLY A 289 -5.86 16.62 7.25
N GLY A 290 -4.65 16.71 6.72
CA GLY A 290 -4.32 17.64 5.63
C GLY A 290 -5.16 17.44 4.35
N VAL A 291 -5.80 16.29 4.17
CA VAL A 291 -6.70 16.05 3.04
C VAL A 291 -8.05 16.77 3.16
N ILE A 292 -8.49 17.07 4.39
CA ILE A 292 -9.81 17.66 4.66
C ILE A 292 -9.97 19.03 3.99
N ARG A 293 -8.88 19.78 3.80
CA ARG A 293 -8.87 21.06 3.06
C ARG A 293 -9.41 20.94 1.64
N HIS A 294 -9.38 19.74 1.05
CA HIS A 294 -9.88 19.48 -0.30
C HIS A 294 -11.38 19.10 -0.34
N ARG A 295 -12.09 19.17 0.78
CA ARG A 295 -13.53 18.78 0.88
C ARG A 295 -14.46 19.53 -0.08
N SER A 296 -14.15 20.80 -0.36
CA SER A 296 -14.93 21.68 -1.24
C SER A 296 -14.57 21.54 -2.73
N THR A 297 -13.50 20.80 -3.06
CA THR A 297 -13.12 20.55 -4.46
C THR A 297 -14.16 19.64 -5.11
N ALA A 298 -14.64 20.01 -6.30
CA ALA A 298 -15.72 19.26 -6.97
C ALA A 298 -15.31 17.84 -7.36
N ARG A 299 -14.07 17.62 -7.80
CA ARG A 299 -13.58 16.37 -8.39
C ARG A 299 -12.18 15.98 -7.89
N GLY A 300 -11.86 14.71 -8.06
CA GLY A 300 -10.52 14.16 -7.89
C GLY A 300 -10.34 13.38 -6.59
N GLU A 301 -9.30 12.57 -6.56
CA GLU A 301 -8.99 11.61 -5.49
C GLU A 301 -8.98 12.24 -4.09
N ARG A 302 -8.34 13.41 -3.93
CA ARG A 302 -8.25 14.08 -2.61
C ARG A 302 -9.62 14.54 -2.10
N ALA A 303 -10.48 15.01 -3.01
CA ALA A 303 -11.84 15.42 -2.66
C ALA A 303 -12.69 14.21 -2.27
N ARG A 304 -12.56 13.10 -2.99
CA ARG A 304 -13.22 11.82 -2.64
C ARG A 304 -12.77 11.31 -1.28
N THR A 305 -11.46 11.28 -1.04
CA THR A 305 -10.89 10.90 0.26
C THR A 305 -11.42 11.77 1.40
N ALA A 306 -11.46 13.10 1.23
CA ALA A 306 -12.00 14.01 2.24
C ALA A 306 -13.49 13.73 2.51
N ARG A 307 -14.29 13.51 1.47
CA ARG A 307 -15.71 13.17 1.60
C ARG A 307 -15.94 11.83 2.29
N LEU A 308 -15.11 10.82 2.02
CA LEU A 308 -15.17 9.52 2.71
C LEU A 308 -14.89 9.67 4.20
N LEU A 309 -13.84 10.40 4.58
CA LEU A 309 -13.45 10.60 5.98
C LEU A 309 -14.50 11.38 6.78
N LEU A 310 -15.13 12.38 6.16
CA LEU A 310 -16.14 13.22 6.81
C LEU A 310 -17.57 12.66 6.74
N GLY A 311 -17.80 11.66 5.89
CA GLY A 311 -19.10 10.99 5.68
C GLY A 311 -19.07 9.54 6.18
N PRO A 312 -19.00 8.54 5.29
CA PRO A 312 -19.17 7.12 5.66
C PRO A 312 -18.16 6.60 6.69
N LEU A 313 -16.97 7.21 6.79
CA LEU A 313 -15.90 6.82 7.71
C LEU A 313 -15.81 7.71 8.96
N SER A 314 -16.69 8.70 9.11
CA SER A 314 -16.64 9.69 10.20
C SER A 314 -16.66 9.06 11.59
N ALA A 315 -17.43 8.00 11.82
CA ALA A 315 -17.44 7.26 13.07
C ALA A 315 -16.08 6.64 13.42
N GLN A 316 -15.34 6.17 12.41
CA GLN A 316 -13.98 5.63 12.62
C GLN A 316 -12.98 6.75 12.88
N VAL A 317 -13.11 7.90 12.22
CA VAL A 317 -12.33 9.10 12.52
C VAL A 317 -12.58 9.53 13.96
N GLY A 318 -13.84 9.57 14.41
CA GLY A 318 -14.18 9.85 15.81
C GLY A 318 -13.54 8.88 16.80
N ARG A 319 -13.60 7.57 16.52
CA ARG A 319 -12.92 6.53 17.34
C ARG A 319 -11.41 6.72 17.39
N ARG A 320 -10.77 7.05 16.25
CA ARG A 320 -9.33 7.37 16.17
C ARG A 320 -8.98 8.53 17.11
N LEU A 321 -9.76 9.62 17.06
CA LEU A 321 -9.54 10.81 17.88
C LEU A 321 -9.79 10.52 19.37
N ALA A 322 -10.83 9.76 19.69
CA ALA A 322 -11.13 9.36 21.06
C ALA A 322 -10.00 8.50 21.66
N LEU A 323 -9.51 7.49 20.93
CA LEU A 323 -8.40 6.65 21.38
C LEU A 323 -7.11 7.44 21.56
N LEU A 324 -6.84 8.43 20.71
CA LEU A 324 -5.71 9.33 20.89
C LEU A 324 -5.84 10.16 22.17
N ALA A 325 -6.99 10.82 22.38
CA ALA A 325 -7.22 11.67 23.52
C ALA A 325 -7.17 10.87 24.85
N ILE A 326 -7.87 9.73 24.90
CA ILE A 326 -7.89 8.85 26.07
C ILE A 326 -6.49 8.24 26.28
N GLY A 327 -5.81 7.81 25.20
CA GLY A 327 -4.47 7.24 25.27
C GLY A 327 -3.45 8.21 25.85
N LEU A 328 -3.48 9.49 25.43
CA LEU A 328 -2.64 10.54 25.98
C LEU A 328 -2.99 10.82 27.47
N ALA A 329 -4.27 10.88 27.83
CA ALA A 329 -4.68 11.10 29.21
C ALA A 329 -4.25 9.95 30.14
N VAL A 330 -4.39 8.71 29.68
CA VAL A 330 -4.04 7.50 30.45
C VAL A 330 -2.52 7.28 30.50
N LEU A 331 -1.79 7.74 29.49
CA LEU A 331 -0.32 7.56 29.38
C LEU A 331 0.43 8.07 30.60
N ALA A 332 -0.03 9.19 31.19
CA ALA A 332 0.59 9.78 32.38
C ALA A 332 0.42 8.94 33.64
N ALA A 333 -0.71 8.24 33.78
CA ALA A 333 -1.05 7.46 34.98
C ALA A 333 -0.68 5.98 34.83
N VAL A 334 -0.96 5.39 33.66
CA VAL A 334 -0.74 3.97 33.36
C VAL A 334 -0.09 3.85 31.98
N PRO A 335 1.26 3.98 31.89
CA PRO A 335 1.96 4.05 30.60
C PRO A 335 1.64 2.90 29.64
N ALA A 336 1.59 1.65 30.12
CA ALA A 336 1.29 0.49 29.29
C ALA A 336 -0.10 0.56 28.65
N ALA A 337 -1.12 0.99 29.43
CA ALA A 337 -2.48 1.15 28.92
C ALA A 337 -2.58 2.32 27.92
N GLY A 338 -1.91 3.44 28.23
CA GLY A 338 -1.83 4.58 27.31
C GLY A 338 -1.20 4.19 25.97
N ILE A 339 -0.08 3.48 25.97
CA ILE A 339 0.59 2.96 24.77
C ILE A 339 -0.36 2.03 23.97
N ALA A 340 -1.05 1.11 24.65
CA ALA A 340 -1.99 0.20 23.98
C ALA A 340 -3.13 0.96 23.29
N LEU A 341 -3.67 2.00 23.91
CA LEU A 341 -4.71 2.87 23.33
C LEU A 341 -4.19 3.66 22.12
N LEU A 342 -2.94 4.17 22.19
CA LEU A 342 -2.31 4.87 21.07
C LEU A 342 -2.10 3.92 19.87
N ILE A 343 -1.61 2.68 20.10
CA ILE A 343 -1.50 1.64 19.07
C ILE A 343 -2.88 1.35 18.47
N GLY A 344 -3.91 1.17 19.27
CA GLY A 344 -5.28 0.95 18.80
C GLY A 344 -5.80 2.09 17.92
N GLY A 345 -5.49 3.33 18.30
CA GLY A 345 -5.79 4.50 17.50
C GLY A 345 -5.04 4.50 16.16
N ASP A 346 -3.75 4.14 16.13
CA ASP A 346 -2.94 4.07 14.93
C ASP A 346 -3.39 2.94 13.99
N LEU A 347 -3.89 1.82 14.52
CA LEU A 347 -4.49 0.74 13.72
C LEU A 347 -5.74 1.23 12.99
N ILE A 348 -6.60 2.01 13.65
CA ILE A 348 -7.76 2.64 12.99
C ILE A 348 -7.30 3.62 11.93
N GLU A 349 -6.32 4.47 12.22
CA GLU A 349 -5.76 5.43 11.26
C GLU A 349 -5.23 4.72 10.01
N ARG A 350 -4.50 3.62 10.18
CA ARG A 350 -3.94 2.86 9.06
C ARG A 350 -5.04 2.14 8.26
N GLY A 351 -6.09 1.67 8.92
CA GLY A 351 -7.30 1.19 8.26
C GLY A 351 -8.01 2.29 7.46
N LEU A 352 -8.07 3.52 7.98
CA LEU A 352 -8.61 4.69 7.28
C LEU A 352 -7.75 5.07 6.06
N LEU A 353 -6.41 4.95 6.13
CA LEU A 353 -5.49 5.18 5.00
C LEU A 353 -5.88 4.31 3.80
N PHE A 354 -6.21 3.03 4.02
CA PHE A 354 -6.64 2.11 2.97
C PHE A 354 -8.09 2.37 2.53
N ARG A 355 -9.02 2.49 3.47
CA ARG A 355 -10.45 2.62 3.18
C ARG A 355 -10.83 3.93 2.51
N ALA A 356 -10.13 5.01 2.83
CA ALA A 356 -10.38 6.31 2.22
C ALA A 356 -9.60 6.52 0.91
N ALA A 357 -8.72 5.61 0.53
CA ALA A 357 -8.05 5.66 -0.76
C ALA A 357 -9.06 5.35 -1.88
N SER A 358 -9.39 6.37 -2.65
CA SER A 358 -10.32 6.25 -3.79
C SER A 358 -9.60 6.69 -5.06
N PRO A 359 -8.88 5.79 -5.74
CA PRO A 359 -8.14 6.10 -6.96
C PRO A 359 -9.07 6.55 -8.09
N ASP A 360 -8.49 7.17 -9.11
CA ASP A 360 -9.19 7.41 -10.36
C ASP A 360 -9.43 6.04 -11.01
N LYS A 361 -10.69 5.65 -11.14
CA LYS A 361 -11.09 4.39 -11.75
C LYS A 361 -11.23 4.55 -13.26
N MET A 362 -11.12 3.43 -13.95
CA MET A 362 -11.54 3.36 -15.34
C MET A 362 -13.01 3.76 -15.45
N PRO A 363 -13.38 4.56 -16.45
CA PRO A 363 -14.75 5.02 -16.65
C PRO A 363 -15.70 3.88 -16.97
#